data_884772231122317268482dd28c9375f1
#
_entry.id   884772231122317268482dd28c9375f1
#
_cell.length_a   1.000
_cell.length_b   1.000
_cell.length_c   1.000
_cell.angle_alpha   90.00
_cell.angle_beta   90.00
_cell.angle_gamma   90.00
#
_symmetry.space_group_name_H-M   'P 1'
#
loop_
_entity.id
_entity.type
_entity.pdbx_description
1 polymer ?
#
loop_
_entity_poly.entity_id
_entity_poly.type
_entity_poly.pdbx_seq_one_letter_code
_entity_poly.pdbx_strand_id
1 'polypeptide(L)'
;MKLIVAGSTGFVATEVIRQALSNPSITSIKALARRPTAVPQDAGPGADLSKLKSVVCDDFEKYPESVKQELAGADACIWLIAITPSQLSKMPFPEARKICLDYTVTGIETMTPLASTPFRFLYTSGANSERDATKKPWVLGDFCVMRGQCESAVLDYAAKSQGKVQPCIAKPGLIDAPGKTGPFMSIVQTIGRTVIGLPKVQRSEIAATLLDQAVNGIEKETLLNEDLVRIGGNALAGSGKTGE
;
A
#
# COMPACT_ATOMS: atom_id res chain seq x y z
N MET A 1 4.11 8.91 -15.55
CA MET A 1 3.37 9.37 -14.36
C MET A 1 4.28 9.50 -13.14
N LYS A 2 3.94 10.37 -12.19
CA LYS A 2 4.60 10.52 -10.89
C LYS A 2 3.87 9.72 -9.81
N LEU A 3 4.55 8.77 -9.19
CA LEU A 3 4.02 7.86 -8.19
C LEU A 3 4.58 8.17 -6.81
N ILE A 4 3.71 8.28 -5.78
CA ILE A 4 4.11 8.29 -4.37
C ILE A 4 3.99 6.86 -3.84
N VAL A 5 5.02 6.37 -3.15
CA VAL A 5 4.98 5.12 -2.38
C VAL A 5 5.18 5.47 -0.91
N ALA A 6 4.08 5.55 -0.15
CA ALA A 6 4.10 5.88 1.27
C ALA A 6 4.31 4.61 2.12
N GLY A 7 5.24 4.69 3.08
CA GLY A 7 5.73 3.51 3.80
C GLY A 7 6.80 2.75 3.01
N SER A 8 7.59 3.46 2.23
CA SER A 8 8.53 2.95 1.21
C SER A 8 9.63 2.01 1.74
N THR A 9 9.88 1.98 3.04
CA THR A 9 10.82 1.03 3.67
C THR A 9 10.17 -0.30 4.05
N GLY A 10 8.87 -0.47 3.76
CA GLY A 10 8.09 -1.65 4.12
C GLY A 10 8.30 -2.83 3.17
N PHE A 11 7.89 -4.03 3.63
CA PHE A 11 8.05 -5.30 2.91
C PHE A 11 7.41 -5.31 1.51
N VAL A 12 6.17 -4.83 1.39
CA VAL A 12 5.48 -4.72 0.10
C VAL A 12 6.03 -3.56 -0.72
N ALA A 13 6.32 -2.43 -0.06
CA ALA A 13 6.80 -1.22 -0.71
C ALA A 13 8.12 -1.41 -1.48
N THR A 14 9.04 -2.19 -0.93
CA THR A 14 10.30 -2.53 -1.62
C THR A 14 10.06 -3.25 -2.94
N GLU A 15 9.06 -4.12 -3.00
CA GLU A 15 8.69 -4.81 -4.24
C GLU A 15 7.96 -3.88 -5.22
N VAL A 16 7.05 -3.04 -4.70
CA VAL A 16 6.40 -1.99 -5.52
C VAL A 16 7.45 -1.10 -6.18
N ILE A 17 8.44 -0.61 -5.42
CA ILE A 17 9.51 0.23 -5.96
C ILE A 17 10.34 -0.54 -6.98
N ARG A 18 10.72 -1.80 -6.69
CA ARG A 18 11.49 -2.64 -7.60
C ARG A 18 10.81 -2.79 -8.97
N GLN A 19 9.52 -3.10 -8.99
CA GLN A 19 8.76 -3.23 -10.23
C GLN A 19 8.51 -1.88 -10.91
N ALA A 20 8.26 -0.81 -10.14
CA ALA A 20 8.03 0.54 -10.66
C ALA A 20 9.24 1.10 -11.41
N LEU A 21 10.45 0.75 -10.98
CA LEU A 21 11.70 1.20 -11.64
C LEU A 21 11.82 0.72 -13.09
N SER A 22 11.31 -0.47 -13.40
CA SER A 22 11.29 -1.03 -14.75
C SER A 22 10.03 -0.67 -15.57
N ASN A 23 9.02 -0.03 -14.94
CA ASN A 23 7.79 0.32 -15.64
C ASN A 23 7.96 1.62 -16.45
N PRO A 24 7.80 1.59 -17.81
CA PRO A 24 8.01 2.77 -18.64
C PRO A 24 6.97 3.88 -18.42
N SER A 25 5.77 3.55 -17.97
CA SER A 25 4.70 4.51 -17.67
C SER A 25 4.97 5.35 -16.42
N ILE A 26 5.87 4.88 -15.54
CA ILE A 26 6.26 5.60 -14.32
C ILE A 26 7.55 6.35 -14.60
N THR A 27 7.50 7.67 -14.51
CA THR A 27 8.62 8.58 -14.80
C THR A 27 9.27 9.14 -13.52
N SER A 28 8.58 9.09 -12.38
CA SER A 28 9.11 9.56 -11.09
C SER A 28 8.47 8.79 -9.94
N ILE A 29 9.30 8.35 -8.99
CA ILE A 29 8.89 7.63 -7.78
C ILE A 29 9.32 8.45 -6.57
N LYS A 30 8.36 8.89 -5.75
CA LYS A 30 8.60 9.55 -4.47
C LYS A 30 8.44 8.52 -3.36
N ALA A 31 9.55 8.00 -2.88
CA ALA A 31 9.60 7.01 -1.81
C ALA A 31 9.50 7.71 -0.45
N LEU A 32 8.28 7.78 0.09
CA LEU A 32 7.94 8.54 1.29
C LEU A 32 7.99 7.65 2.54
N ALA A 33 8.84 7.98 3.51
CA ALA A 33 8.98 7.26 4.77
C ALA A 33 9.60 8.14 5.86
N ARG A 34 9.60 7.65 7.12
CA ARG A 34 10.27 8.31 8.26
C ARG A 34 11.80 8.21 8.22
N ARG A 35 12.34 7.35 7.38
CA ARG A 35 13.79 7.13 7.19
C ARG A 35 14.10 7.05 5.71
N PRO A 36 15.32 7.36 5.30
CA PRO A 36 15.72 7.23 3.90
C PRO A 36 15.43 5.84 3.34
N THR A 37 14.90 5.79 2.13
CA THR A 37 14.62 4.56 1.40
C THR A 37 15.83 4.20 0.56
N ALA A 38 16.36 3.02 0.79
CA ALA A 38 17.45 2.49 -0.02
C ALA A 38 16.96 2.06 -1.41
N VAL A 39 17.82 2.19 -2.39
CA VAL A 39 17.59 1.60 -3.72
C VAL A 39 17.55 0.08 -3.58
N PRO A 40 16.57 -0.64 -4.17
CA PRO A 40 16.57 -2.09 -4.18
C PRO A 40 17.84 -2.65 -4.82
N GLN A 41 18.52 -3.57 -4.12
CA GLN A 41 19.77 -4.18 -4.61
C GLN A 41 19.54 -5.03 -5.87
N ASP A 42 18.35 -5.58 -6.01
CA ASP A 42 17.90 -6.38 -7.15
C ASP A 42 16.76 -5.66 -7.87
N ALA A 43 17.09 -4.57 -8.52
CA ALA A 43 16.12 -3.76 -9.26
C ALA A 43 15.63 -4.42 -10.56
N GLY A 44 16.36 -5.46 -11.02
CA GLY A 44 16.05 -6.19 -12.26
C GLY A 44 16.53 -5.50 -13.54
N PRO A 45 16.47 -6.22 -14.67
CA PRO A 45 16.86 -5.68 -15.96
C PRO A 45 15.93 -4.53 -16.37
N GLY A 46 16.50 -3.50 -17.00
CA GLY A 46 15.76 -2.35 -17.49
C GLY A 46 15.30 -1.35 -16.40
N ALA A 47 15.73 -1.52 -15.14
CA ALA A 47 15.40 -0.59 -14.08
C ALA A 47 16.12 0.75 -14.24
N ASP A 48 15.34 1.83 -14.26
CA ASP A 48 15.86 3.20 -14.27
C ASP A 48 15.86 3.77 -12.84
N LEU A 49 17.02 3.72 -12.19
CA LEU A 49 17.22 4.18 -10.83
C LEU A 49 17.07 5.71 -10.67
N SER A 50 17.21 6.47 -11.75
CA SER A 50 17.06 7.93 -11.73
C SER A 50 15.64 8.38 -11.39
N LYS A 51 14.63 7.51 -11.59
CA LYS A 51 13.23 7.76 -11.23
C LYS A 51 13.01 7.85 -9.72
N LEU A 52 13.87 7.21 -8.90
CA LEU A 52 13.66 7.05 -7.47
C LEU A 52 14.23 8.24 -6.68
N LYS A 53 13.36 8.91 -5.95
CA LYS A 53 13.76 9.92 -4.95
C LYS A 53 13.22 9.54 -3.58
N SER A 54 14.11 9.37 -2.60
CA SER A 54 13.74 9.20 -1.21
C SER A 54 13.27 10.53 -0.64
N VAL A 55 12.08 10.53 0.00
CA VAL A 55 11.47 11.69 0.67
C VAL A 55 11.27 11.33 2.13
N VAL A 56 11.98 12.00 3.03
CA VAL A 56 11.90 11.76 4.47
C VAL A 56 10.87 12.70 5.08
N CYS A 57 9.90 12.11 5.81
CA CYS A 57 8.90 12.80 6.60
C CYS A 57 8.83 12.12 7.97
N ASP A 58 9.38 12.75 8.99
CA ASP A 58 9.52 12.17 10.33
C ASP A 58 8.17 12.03 11.03
N ASP A 59 7.24 12.95 10.76
CA ASP A 59 5.91 13.00 11.34
C ASP A 59 4.84 13.12 10.24
N PHE A 60 4.04 12.06 10.09
CA PHE A 60 2.94 12.04 9.13
C PHE A 60 1.68 12.80 9.57
N GLU A 61 1.69 13.42 10.73
CA GLU A 61 0.68 14.41 11.13
C GLU A 61 1.02 15.81 10.61
N LYS A 62 2.31 16.06 10.29
CA LYS A 62 2.80 17.37 9.87
C LYS A 62 3.74 17.22 8.68
N TYR A 63 3.28 17.57 7.52
CA TYR A 63 4.08 17.55 6.30
C TYR A 63 4.81 18.89 6.13
N PRO A 64 6.14 18.92 6.25
CA PRO A 64 6.94 20.13 5.96
C PRO A 64 6.72 20.60 4.51
N GLU A 65 6.86 21.89 4.25
CA GLU A 65 6.66 22.45 2.91
C GLU A 65 7.60 21.82 1.87
N SER A 66 8.82 21.51 2.24
CA SER A 66 9.77 20.78 1.38
C SER A 66 9.27 19.40 0.97
N VAL A 67 8.59 18.68 1.88
CA VAL A 67 7.95 17.39 1.57
C VAL A 67 6.77 17.59 0.63
N LYS A 68 5.89 18.57 0.90
CA LYS A 68 4.74 18.88 0.04
C LYS A 68 5.18 19.21 -1.39
N GLN A 69 6.24 20.00 -1.57
CA GLN A 69 6.80 20.33 -2.88
C GLN A 69 7.26 19.07 -3.64
N GLU A 70 7.87 18.11 -2.95
CA GLU A 70 8.27 16.84 -3.56
C GLU A 70 7.07 15.99 -3.99
N LEU A 71 5.95 16.04 -3.25
CA LEU A 71 4.75 15.27 -3.54
C LEU A 71 3.84 15.94 -4.58
N ALA A 72 3.97 17.24 -4.80
CA ALA A 72 3.12 18.01 -5.70
C ALA A 72 3.14 17.45 -7.14
N GLY A 73 1.98 17.45 -7.80
CA GLY A 73 1.78 16.93 -9.15
C GLY A 73 1.87 15.40 -9.25
N ALA A 74 1.71 14.66 -8.16
CA ALA A 74 1.63 13.21 -8.21
C ALA A 74 0.29 12.75 -8.82
N ASP A 75 0.36 11.69 -9.65
CA ASP A 75 -0.81 11.10 -10.30
C ASP A 75 -1.45 10.02 -9.42
N ALA A 76 -0.63 9.33 -8.61
CA ALA A 76 -1.11 8.29 -7.72
C ALA A 76 -0.28 8.20 -6.43
N CYS A 77 -0.91 7.66 -5.37
CA CYS A 77 -0.25 7.26 -4.14
C CYS A 77 -0.60 5.81 -3.81
N ILE A 78 0.41 4.97 -3.62
CA ILE A 78 0.28 3.66 -3.01
C ILE A 78 0.60 3.82 -1.53
N TRP A 79 -0.44 3.74 -0.67
CA TRP A 79 -0.34 3.93 0.76
C TRP A 79 -0.18 2.60 1.49
N LEU A 80 1.02 2.37 2.04
CA LEU A 80 1.42 1.14 2.74
C LEU A 80 1.79 1.39 4.20
N ILE A 81 1.50 2.60 4.72
CA ILE A 81 1.77 2.94 6.13
C ILE A 81 0.71 2.28 6.99
N ALA A 82 1.13 1.29 7.74
CA ALA A 82 0.33 0.61 8.74
C ALA A 82 1.23 -0.19 9.67
N ILE A 83 0.70 -0.60 10.82
CA ILE A 83 1.30 -1.65 11.63
C ILE A 83 0.72 -3.01 11.23
N THR A 84 1.49 -4.06 11.45
CA THR A 84 1.01 -5.44 11.31
C THR A 84 0.45 -5.95 12.65
N PRO A 85 -0.39 -7.01 12.64
CA PRO A 85 -0.87 -7.63 13.89
C PRO A 85 0.26 -8.03 14.85
N SER A 86 1.41 -8.45 14.34
CA SER A 86 2.58 -8.81 15.16
C SER A 86 3.24 -7.61 15.85
N GLN A 87 3.01 -6.41 15.37
CA GLN A 87 3.51 -5.17 15.98
C GLN A 87 2.55 -4.62 17.04
N LEU A 88 1.27 -5.00 16.98
CA LEU A 88 0.24 -4.52 17.89
C LEU A 88 0.55 -4.84 19.36
N SER A 89 1.19 -5.99 19.62
CA SER A 89 1.59 -6.37 20.99
C SER A 89 2.78 -5.55 21.54
N LYS A 90 3.43 -4.75 20.70
CA LYS A 90 4.63 -3.97 21.04
C LYS A 90 4.35 -2.49 21.28
N MET A 91 3.10 -2.04 21.12
CA MET A 91 2.74 -0.64 21.29
C MET A 91 1.31 -0.50 21.85
N PRO A 92 0.98 0.62 22.53
CA PRO A 92 -0.38 0.93 22.94
C PRO A 92 -1.33 1.04 21.74
N PHE A 93 -2.58 0.60 21.91
CA PHE A 93 -3.59 0.67 20.85
C PHE A 93 -3.84 2.09 20.29
N PRO A 94 -3.84 3.17 21.11
CA PRO A 94 -3.93 4.54 20.58
C PRO A 94 -2.81 4.92 19.61
N GLU A 95 -1.59 4.44 19.85
CA GLU A 95 -0.46 4.67 18.93
C GLU A 95 -0.65 3.89 17.64
N ALA A 96 -1.11 2.64 17.73
CA ALA A 96 -1.48 1.83 16.57
C ALA A 96 -2.55 2.52 15.71
N ARG A 97 -3.59 3.08 16.36
CA ARG A 97 -4.66 3.84 15.71
C ARG A 97 -4.10 5.09 15.02
N LYS A 98 -3.25 5.85 15.70
CA LYS A 98 -2.60 7.04 15.15
C LYS A 98 -1.86 6.68 13.85
N ILE A 99 -1.02 5.64 13.86
CA ILE A 99 -0.24 5.23 12.68
C ILE A 99 -1.15 4.75 11.55
N CYS A 100 -2.17 3.95 11.84
CA CYS A 100 -3.01 3.36 10.81
C CYS A 100 -4.10 4.31 10.29
N LEU A 101 -4.76 5.07 11.17
CA LEU A 101 -5.91 5.90 10.82
C LEU A 101 -5.49 7.37 10.64
N ASP A 102 -4.92 8.00 11.69
CA ASP A 102 -4.74 9.45 11.68
C ASP A 102 -3.72 9.85 10.59
N TYR A 103 -2.63 9.10 10.43
CA TYR A 103 -1.66 9.31 9.35
C TYR A 103 -2.26 9.12 7.95
N THR A 104 -3.19 8.15 7.78
CA THR A 104 -3.84 7.91 6.49
C THR A 104 -4.76 9.08 6.13
N VAL A 105 -5.55 9.56 7.09
CA VAL A 105 -6.44 10.72 6.89
C VAL A 105 -5.62 11.97 6.57
N THR A 106 -4.63 12.29 7.42
CA THR A 106 -3.75 13.45 7.17
C THR A 106 -3.03 13.34 5.82
N GLY A 107 -2.62 12.11 5.45
CA GLY A 107 -1.93 11.86 4.19
C GLY A 107 -2.80 12.17 2.96
N ILE A 108 -4.00 11.63 2.91
CA ILE A 108 -4.90 11.87 1.76
C ILE A 108 -5.35 13.34 1.69
N GLU A 109 -5.62 13.98 2.84
CA GLU A 109 -6.00 15.39 2.93
C GLU A 109 -4.86 16.32 2.47
N THR A 110 -3.62 15.98 2.84
CA THR A 110 -2.45 16.78 2.45
C THR A 110 -2.10 16.61 0.98
N MET A 111 -2.17 15.39 0.45
CA MET A 111 -1.73 15.09 -0.92
C MET A 111 -2.75 15.51 -1.97
N THR A 112 -4.04 15.36 -1.71
CA THR A 112 -5.09 15.63 -2.70
C THR A 112 -5.04 17.03 -3.32
N PRO A 113 -4.90 18.14 -2.55
CA PRO A 113 -4.84 19.47 -3.14
C PRO A 113 -3.55 19.75 -3.92
N LEU A 114 -2.52 18.92 -3.75
CA LEU A 114 -1.22 19.05 -4.41
C LEU A 114 -1.11 18.15 -5.65
N ALA A 115 -1.97 17.16 -5.77
CA ALA A 115 -1.90 16.10 -6.77
C ALA A 115 -2.53 16.50 -8.11
N SER A 116 -2.26 15.72 -9.15
CA SER A 116 -2.99 15.75 -10.42
C SER A 116 -4.42 15.26 -10.21
N THR A 117 -5.34 15.67 -11.07
CA THR A 117 -6.75 15.25 -11.01
C THR A 117 -7.10 14.39 -12.23
N PRO A 118 -7.68 13.21 -12.03
CA PRO A 118 -7.99 12.56 -10.75
C PRO A 118 -6.73 11.94 -10.08
N PHE A 119 -6.64 12.09 -8.75
CA PHE A 119 -5.60 11.48 -7.95
C PHE A 119 -5.99 10.07 -7.52
N ARG A 120 -5.25 9.05 -7.90
CA ARG A 120 -5.50 7.65 -7.50
C ARG A 120 -4.87 7.37 -6.15
N PHE A 121 -5.70 7.10 -5.13
CA PHE A 121 -5.23 6.79 -3.78
C PHE A 121 -5.48 5.32 -3.44
N LEU A 122 -4.42 4.51 -3.48
CA LEU A 122 -4.47 3.06 -3.26
C LEU A 122 -4.07 2.75 -1.82
N TYR A 123 -5.04 2.43 -0.98
CA TYR A 123 -4.84 2.10 0.43
C TYR A 123 -4.75 0.58 0.62
N THR A 124 -3.67 0.10 1.22
CA THR A 124 -3.52 -1.32 1.55
C THR A 124 -4.03 -1.59 2.95
N SER A 125 -5.14 -2.32 3.03
CA SER A 125 -5.81 -2.77 4.24
C SER A 125 -5.43 -4.23 4.57
N GLY A 126 -6.38 -5.04 5.00
CA GLY A 126 -6.22 -6.47 5.27
C GLY A 126 -7.54 -7.22 5.05
N ALA A 127 -7.47 -8.51 4.71
CA ALA A 127 -8.64 -9.31 4.37
C ALA A 127 -9.73 -9.32 5.47
N ASN A 128 -9.32 -9.29 6.74
CA ASN A 128 -10.24 -9.32 7.89
C ASN A 128 -10.61 -7.93 8.42
N SER A 129 -10.24 -6.84 7.73
CA SER A 129 -10.67 -5.50 8.12
C SER A 129 -12.18 -5.37 8.00
N GLU A 130 -12.84 -4.87 9.05
CA GLU A 130 -14.30 -4.80 9.14
C GLU A 130 -14.77 -3.35 9.31
N ARG A 131 -15.56 -2.86 8.37
CA ARG A 131 -16.10 -1.48 8.37
C ARG A 131 -17.29 -1.34 9.31
N ASP A 132 -18.05 -2.43 9.49
CA ASP A 132 -19.20 -2.47 10.40
C ASP A 132 -18.75 -2.88 11.80
N ALA A 133 -18.69 -1.93 12.72
CA ALA A 133 -18.27 -2.17 14.10
C ALA A 133 -19.17 -3.17 14.86
N THR A 134 -20.40 -3.41 14.38
CA THR A 134 -21.32 -4.40 14.97
C THR A 134 -20.92 -5.84 14.61
N LYS A 135 -20.13 -6.02 13.53
CA LYS A 135 -19.63 -7.31 13.04
C LYS A 135 -18.18 -7.56 13.44
N LYS A 136 -17.79 -7.08 14.61
CA LYS A 136 -16.42 -7.19 15.12
C LYS A 136 -15.91 -8.64 15.07
N PRO A 137 -14.79 -8.93 14.33
CA PRO A 137 -14.23 -10.26 14.27
C PRO A 137 -13.78 -10.77 15.64
N TRP A 138 -13.88 -12.08 15.86
CA TRP A 138 -13.47 -12.69 17.12
C TRP A 138 -11.94 -12.59 17.36
N VAL A 139 -11.14 -12.71 16.31
CA VAL A 139 -9.66 -12.56 16.38
C VAL A 139 -9.27 -11.15 16.03
N LEU A 140 -8.52 -10.47 16.91
CA LEU A 140 -8.02 -9.10 16.71
C LEU A 140 -9.13 -8.09 16.37
N GLY A 141 -10.34 -8.27 16.92
CA GLY A 141 -11.52 -7.53 16.51
C GLY A 141 -11.36 -6.01 16.54
N ASP A 142 -10.77 -5.44 17.61
CA ASP A 142 -10.54 -3.98 17.67
C ASP A 142 -9.59 -3.50 16.58
N PHE A 143 -8.56 -4.27 16.28
CA PHE A 143 -7.63 -3.98 15.20
C PHE A 143 -8.32 -4.07 13.81
N CYS A 144 -9.13 -5.11 13.60
CA CYS A 144 -9.87 -5.29 12.34
C CYS A 144 -10.88 -4.15 12.11
N VAL A 145 -11.61 -3.75 13.15
CA VAL A 145 -12.55 -2.62 13.11
C VAL A 145 -11.81 -1.30 12.88
N MET A 146 -10.71 -1.05 13.58
CA MET A 146 -9.88 0.14 13.36
C MET A 146 -9.37 0.21 11.91
N ARG A 147 -8.93 -0.93 11.33
CA ARG A 147 -8.53 -0.99 9.92
C ARG A 147 -9.71 -0.71 8.98
N GLY A 148 -10.90 -1.21 9.30
CA GLY A 148 -12.13 -0.90 8.58
C GLY A 148 -12.51 0.59 8.65
N GLN A 149 -12.30 1.23 9.80
CA GLN A 149 -12.46 2.70 9.93
C GLN A 149 -11.51 3.46 9.00
N CYS A 150 -10.27 2.98 8.81
CA CYS A 150 -9.35 3.58 7.84
C CYS A 150 -9.88 3.46 6.41
N GLU A 151 -10.43 2.29 6.04
CA GLU A 151 -11.06 2.10 4.72
C GLU A 151 -12.21 3.10 4.53
N SER A 152 -13.12 3.18 5.51
CA SER A 152 -14.25 4.11 5.46
C SER A 152 -13.80 5.57 5.34
N ALA A 153 -12.78 5.97 6.10
CA ALA A 153 -12.26 7.34 6.05
C ALA A 153 -11.71 7.71 4.65
N VAL A 154 -10.99 6.79 4.00
CA VAL A 154 -10.49 7.00 2.63
C VAL A 154 -11.64 7.12 1.63
N LEU A 155 -12.65 6.24 1.73
CA LEU A 155 -13.81 6.23 0.84
C LEU A 155 -14.69 7.48 1.04
N ASP A 156 -14.94 7.86 2.29
CA ASP A 156 -15.71 9.06 2.63
C ASP A 156 -15.02 10.34 2.13
N TYR A 157 -13.69 10.41 2.26
CA TYR A 157 -12.93 11.53 1.73
C TYR A 157 -13.04 11.59 0.21
N ALA A 158 -12.87 10.47 -0.47
CA ALA A 158 -13.00 10.39 -1.93
C ALA A 158 -14.40 10.77 -2.41
N ALA A 159 -15.46 10.29 -1.76
CA ALA A 159 -16.84 10.63 -2.07
C ALA A 159 -17.11 12.15 -1.96
N LYS A 160 -16.51 12.82 -0.96
CA LYS A 160 -16.61 14.27 -0.77
C LYS A 160 -15.71 15.08 -1.70
N SER A 161 -14.76 14.44 -2.38
CA SER A 161 -13.75 15.12 -3.21
C SER A 161 -14.25 15.61 -4.57
N GLN A 162 -15.53 15.36 -4.92
CA GLN A 162 -16.12 15.74 -6.21
C GLN A 162 -15.32 15.18 -7.41
N GLY A 163 -14.89 13.93 -7.31
CA GLY A 163 -14.13 13.24 -8.37
C GLY A 163 -12.64 13.57 -8.42
N LYS A 164 -12.11 14.38 -7.51
CA LYS A 164 -10.68 14.66 -7.45
C LYS A 164 -9.85 13.47 -7.01
N VAL A 165 -10.45 12.55 -6.22
CA VAL A 165 -9.79 11.33 -5.73
C VAL A 165 -10.51 10.10 -6.26
N GLN A 166 -9.76 9.17 -6.82
CA GLN A 166 -10.20 7.81 -7.14
C GLN A 166 -9.60 6.85 -6.10
N PRO A 167 -10.39 6.31 -5.16
CA PRO A 167 -9.90 5.44 -4.11
C PRO A 167 -9.82 3.99 -4.60
N CYS A 168 -8.85 3.25 -4.09
CA CYS A 168 -8.78 1.79 -4.21
C CYS A 168 -8.36 1.20 -2.87
N ILE A 169 -9.17 0.30 -2.33
CA ILE A 169 -8.89 -0.42 -1.10
C ILE A 169 -8.42 -1.84 -1.44
N ALA A 170 -7.15 -2.13 -1.26
CA ALA A 170 -6.61 -3.48 -1.43
C ALA A 170 -6.69 -4.24 -0.10
N LYS A 171 -7.33 -5.41 -0.10
CA LYS A 171 -7.56 -6.27 1.10
C LYS A 171 -6.79 -7.59 0.97
N PRO A 172 -5.44 -7.59 1.11
CA PRO A 172 -4.66 -8.81 1.07
C PRO A 172 -4.93 -9.68 2.30
N GLY A 173 -4.82 -10.98 2.10
CA GLY A 173 -4.68 -11.95 3.18
C GLY A 173 -3.22 -12.04 3.66
N LEU A 174 -2.69 -13.27 3.74
CA LEU A 174 -1.29 -13.51 4.08
C LEU A 174 -0.41 -13.21 2.86
N ILE A 175 0.51 -12.25 3.03
CA ILE A 175 1.45 -11.88 1.97
C ILE A 175 2.69 -12.76 2.10
N ASP A 176 2.95 -13.57 1.08
CA ASP A 176 4.06 -14.51 1.01
C ASP A 176 5.19 -14.01 0.09
N ALA A 177 6.43 -14.38 0.41
CA ALA A 177 7.58 -14.15 -0.45
C ALA A 177 8.54 -15.33 -0.39
N PRO A 178 8.92 -15.90 -1.54
CA PRO A 178 9.89 -17.00 -1.57
C PRO A 178 11.20 -16.61 -0.88
N GLY A 179 11.72 -17.50 -0.05
CA GLY A 179 13.04 -17.38 0.57
C GLY A 179 13.18 -16.43 1.77
N LYS A 180 12.11 -15.76 2.23
CA LYS A 180 12.15 -14.87 3.42
C LYS A 180 11.33 -15.36 4.61
N THR A 181 10.81 -16.56 4.57
CA THR A 181 10.07 -17.18 5.68
C THR A 181 11.02 -17.90 6.61
N GLY A 182 11.43 -17.25 7.71
CA GLY A 182 12.05 -17.96 8.82
C GLY A 182 11.05 -18.93 9.49
N PRO A 183 11.50 -19.96 10.23
CA PRO A 183 10.65 -21.01 10.81
C PRO A 183 9.53 -20.43 11.71
N PHE A 184 9.77 -19.33 12.39
CA PHE A 184 8.77 -18.64 13.22
C PHE A 184 7.66 -18.00 12.38
N MET A 185 7.98 -17.41 11.23
CA MET A 185 7.01 -16.80 10.33
C MET A 185 6.13 -17.86 9.66
N SER A 186 6.70 -19.06 9.35
CA SER A 186 5.90 -20.17 8.80
C SER A 186 4.89 -20.71 9.82
N ILE A 187 5.20 -20.72 11.11
CA ILE A 187 4.28 -21.11 12.19
C ILE A 187 3.12 -20.08 12.29
N VAL A 188 3.42 -18.78 12.30
CA VAL A 188 2.41 -17.71 12.36
C VAL A 188 1.53 -17.75 11.11
N GLN A 189 2.08 -18.00 9.92
CA GLN A 189 1.31 -18.16 8.68
C GLN A 189 0.44 -19.43 8.71
N THR A 190 0.94 -20.54 9.27
CA THR A 190 0.19 -21.79 9.39
C THR A 190 -0.99 -21.62 10.34
N ILE A 191 -0.80 -20.99 11.50
CA ILE A 191 -1.89 -20.69 12.45
C ILE A 191 -2.90 -19.74 11.82
N GLY A 192 -2.47 -18.66 11.19
CA GLY A 192 -3.36 -17.71 10.51
C GLY A 192 -4.18 -18.35 9.41
N ARG A 193 -3.58 -19.28 8.64
CA ARG A 193 -4.27 -20.02 7.59
C ARG A 193 -5.24 -21.06 8.13
N THR A 194 -4.85 -21.83 9.14
CA THR A 194 -5.61 -22.97 9.64
C THR A 194 -6.74 -22.54 10.59
N VAL A 195 -6.50 -21.49 11.39
CA VAL A 195 -7.45 -21.02 12.41
C VAL A 195 -8.35 -19.91 11.88
N ILE A 196 -7.87 -19.04 11.00
CA ILE A 196 -8.60 -17.84 10.55
C ILE A 196 -9.03 -17.97 9.06
N GLY A 197 -8.51 -18.96 8.34
CA GLY A 197 -8.86 -19.19 6.93
C GLY A 197 -8.38 -18.08 5.98
N LEU A 198 -7.32 -17.34 6.33
CA LEU A 198 -6.83 -16.24 5.50
C LEU A 198 -6.29 -16.73 4.15
N PRO A 199 -6.76 -16.17 3.03
CA PRO A 199 -6.20 -16.47 1.72
C PRO A 199 -4.77 -15.95 1.61
N LYS A 200 -4.02 -16.42 0.61
CA LYS A 200 -2.65 -16.00 0.33
C LYS A 200 -2.56 -15.18 -0.93
N VAL A 201 -1.58 -14.26 -0.96
CA VAL A 201 -1.15 -13.53 -2.14
C VAL A 201 0.38 -13.42 -2.12
N GLN A 202 1.03 -13.55 -3.27
CA GLN A 202 2.47 -13.33 -3.38
C GLN A 202 2.80 -11.84 -3.28
N ARG A 203 3.95 -11.53 -2.67
CA ARG A 203 4.43 -10.13 -2.60
C ARG A 203 4.54 -9.49 -3.98
N SER A 204 4.96 -10.26 -4.98
CA SER A 204 5.05 -9.79 -6.37
C SER A 204 3.67 -9.49 -6.98
N GLU A 205 2.66 -10.32 -6.69
CA GLU A 205 1.30 -10.15 -7.21
C GLU A 205 0.63 -8.89 -6.62
N ILE A 206 0.70 -8.70 -5.29
CA ILE A 206 0.12 -7.48 -4.70
C ILE A 206 0.83 -6.22 -5.20
N ALA A 207 2.15 -6.25 -5.36
CA ALA A 207 2.90 -5.11 -5.90
C ALA A 207 2.50 -4.82 -7.35
N ALA A 208 2.40 -5.85 -8.19
CA ALA A 208 1.97 -5.73 -9.58
C ALA A 208 0.54 -5.21 -9.69
N THR A 209 -0.39 -5.68 -8.84
CA THR A 209 -1.76 -5.17 -8.80
C THR A 209 -1.81 -3.70 -8.43
N LEU A 210 -1.11 -3.29 -7.38
CA LEU A 210 -1.09 -1.88 -6.96
C LEU A 210 -0.53 -0.97 -8.05
N LEU A 211 0.50 -1.42 -8.76
CA LEU A 211 1.06 -0.68 -9.90
C LEU A 211 0.12 -0.66 -11.10
N ASP A 212 -0.52 -1.77 -11.43
CA ASP A 212 -1.51 -1.84 -12.51
C ASP A 212 -2.65 -0.85 -12.27
N GLN A 213 -3.23 -0.86 -11.07
CA GLN A 213 -4.32 0.06 -10.70
C GLN A 213 -3.86 1.53 -10.67
N ALA A 214 -2.60 1.78 -10.29
CA ALA A 214 -2.04 3.13 -10.32
C ALA A 214 -1.82 3.64 -11.75
N VAL A 215 -1.41 2.78 -12.68
CA VAL A 215 -1.04 3.12 -14.06
C VAL A 215 -2.24 3.07 -14.99
N ASN A 216 -2.96 1.96 -15.00
CA ASN A 216 -3.99 1.66 -16.00
C ASN A 216 -5.40 2.12 -15.58
N GLY A 217 -5.59 2.45 -14.30
CA GLY A 217 -6.87 2.85 -13.73
C GLY A 217 -7.42 1.83 -12.75
N ILE A 218 -8.35 2.28 -11.90
CA ILE A 218 -8.93 1.47 -10.84
C ILE A 218 -10.08 0.64 -11.40
N GLU A 219 -9.94 -0.71 -11.37
CA GLU A 219 -10.95 -1.65 -11.85
C GLU A 219 -12.20 -1.63 -10.96
N LYS A 220 -12.00 -1.63 -9.64
CA LYS A 220 -13.07 -1.49 -8.64
C LYS A 220 -12.55 -0.90 -7.33
N GLU A 221 -13.44 -0.26 -6.58
CA GLU A 221 -13.12 0.46 -5.34
C GLU A 221 -12.48 -0.43 -4.26
N THR A 222 -12.91 -1.70 -4.15
CA THR A 222 -12.36 -2.63 -3.18
C THR A 222 -11.91 -3.91 -3.87
N LEU A 223 -10.62 -4.21 -3.79
CA LEU A 223 -9.99 -5.42 -4.31
C LEU A 223 -9.79 -6.42 -3.18
N LEU A 224 -10.44 -7.57 -3.28
CA LEU A 224 -10.24 -8.69 -2.37
C LEU A 224 -8.96 -9.45 -2.73
N ASN A 225 -8.55 -10.38 -1.88
CA ASN A 225 -7.32 -11.15 -2.11
C ASN A 225 -7.28 -11.87 -3.46
N GLU A 226 -8.41 -12.41 -3.90
CA GLU A 226 -8.56 -13.08 -5.21
C GLU A 226 -8.35 -12.13 -6.39
N ASP A 227 -8.79 -10.86 -6.25
CA ASP A 227 -8.52 -9.84 -7.26
C ASP A 227 -7.03 -9.50 -7.32
N LEU A 228 -6.38 -9.41 -6.15
CA LEU A 228 -4.95 -9.12 -6.07
C LEU A 228 -4.11 -10.22 -6.74
N VAL A 229 -4.49 -11.48 -6.57
CA VAL A 229 -3.85 -12.61 -7.25
C VAL A 229 -4.13 -12.58 -8.75
N ARG A 230 -5.38 -12.38 -9.17
CA ARG A 230 -5.78 -12.37 -10.58
C ARG A 230 -5.13 -11.23 -11.36
N ILE A 231 -5.29 -9.99 -10.86
CA ILE A 231 -4.77 -8.79 -11.55
C ILE A 231 -3.24 -8.83 -11.55
N GLY A 232 -2.63 -9.12 -10.39
CA GLY A 232 -1.18 -9.16 -10.25
C GLY A 232 -0.54 -10.27 -11.10
N GLY A 233 -1.15 -11.45 -11.15
CA GLY A 233 -0.70 -12.55 -12.00
C GLY A 233 -0.72 -12.18 -13.48
N ASN A 234 -1.80 -11.53 -13.95
CA ASN A 234 -1.92 -11.06 -15.33
C ASN A 234 -0.87 -9.98 -15.67
N ALA A 235 -0.67 -9.01 -14.78
CA ALA A 235 0.31 -7.93 -14.97
C ALA A 235 1.74 -8.47 -15.05
N LEU A 236 2.09 -9.44 -14.20
CA LEU A 236 3.40 -10.10 -14.23
C LEU A 236 3.61 -10.92 -15.51
N ALA A 237 2.60 -11.65 -15.97
CA ALA A 237 2.66 -12.42 -17.23
C ALA A 237 2.79 -11.51 -18.46
N GLY A 238 2.16 -10.34 -18.46
CA GLY A 238 2.28 -9.33 -19.50
C GLY A 238 3.65 -8.69 -19.58
N SER A 239 4.28 -8.44 -18.42
CA SER A 239 5.62 -7.84 -18.35
C SER A 239 6.73 -8.78 -18.87
N GLY A 240 6.52 -10.09 -18.82
CA GLY A 240 7.48 -11.08 -19.36
C GLY A 240 7.52 -11.19 -20.89
N LYS A 241 6.49 -10.67 -21.59
CA LYS A 241 6.40 -10.76 -23.07
C LYS A 241 6.96 -9.55 -23.83
N THR A 242 7.30 -8.49 -23.13
CA THR A 242 7.86 -7.26 -23.75
C THR A 242 9.38 -7.21 -23.74
N GLY A 243 10.06 -8.29 -23.34
CA GLY A 243 11.52 -8.41 -23.23
C GLY A 243 12.17 -9.37 -24.24
N GLU A 244 11.45 -9.80 -25.29
CA GLU A 244 12.03 -10.55 -26.43
C GLU A 244 12.21 -9.67 -27.66
#